data_faeaa6c8d4b2a0f1ad88147cc9e1af02
#
_entry.id   faeaa6c8d4b2a0f1ad88147cc9e1af02
#
_cell.length_a   1.000
_cell.length_b   1.000
_cell.length_c   1.000
_cell.angle_alpha   90.00
_cell.angle_beta   90.00
_cell.angle_gamma   90.00
#
_symmetry.space_group_name_H-M   'P 1'
#
loop_
_entity.id
_entity.type
_entity.pdbx_description
1 polymer ?
#
loop_
_entity_poly.entity_id
_entity_poly.type
_entity_poly.pdbx_seq_one_letter_code
_entity_poly.pdbx_strand_id
1 'polypeptide(L)'
;MIAQRERSVVRWRARTIVQLHSAWRTSRPQLKRDPLGGTPTIERPADPMSEYSIGIEDHYAWANLVSVTTSGPNEILLDKRRVELLDQQLMASPYHHETLQMPLSGAEKLVRAVKTSANKRAKSALSSLIRELAPAKCRGIAIRVPPLPALPATVAKVHANTWIMNRADGMIYHQALTQAAAQLNLRVFYFEQDTVLELAAQARRKTARDLERQLKAFGTTLEPPWRKGQVVACAGAIFAHVSAAPLKPKKPRPKGRA
;
A
#
# COMPACT_ATOMS: atom_id res chain seq x y z
N MET A 1 15.33 -21.98 -12.68
CA MET A 1 14.55 -21.75 -11.47
C MET A 1 13.68 -20.49 -11.47
N ILE A 2 14.00 -19.43 -12.22
CA ILE A 2 13.21 -18.16 -12.30
C ILE A 2 11.87 -18.37 -13.03
N ALA A 3 11.83 -19.13 -14.10
CA ALA A 3 10.63 -19.37 -14.91
C ALA A 3 9.52 -20.19 -14.19
N GLN A 4 9.86 -20.95 -13.17
CA GLN A 4 8.85 -21.69 -12.38
C GLN A 4 8.15 -20.81 -11.33
N ARG A 5 8.82 -19.77 -10.80
CA ARG A 5 8.22 -18.83 -9.84
C ARG A 5 7.17 -17.93 -10.50
N GLU A 6 7.39 -17.50 -11.73
CA GLU A 6 6.41 -16.67 -12.46
C GLU A 6 5.12 -17.43 -12.78
N ARG A 7 5.22 -18.73 -13.08
CA ARG A 7 4.05 -19.57 -13.38
C ARG A 7 3.15 -19.81 -12.16
N SER A 8 3.71 -19.86 -10.94
CA SER A 8 2.92 -20.04 -9.71
C SER A 8 2.10 -18.80 -9.34
N VAL A 9 2.65 -17.62 -9.52
CA VAL A 9 1.96 -16.33 -9.28
C VAL A 9 0.77 -16.16 -10.22
N VAL A 10 0.94 -16.47 -11.52
CA VAL A 10 -0.14 -16.35 -12.51
C VAL A 10 -1.28 -17.35 -12.24
N ARG A 11 -0.96 -18.58 -11.81
CA ARG A 11 -1.97 -19.61 -11.50
C ARG A 11 -2.81 -19.28 -10.27
N TRP A 12 -2.24 -18.65 -9.26
CA TRP A 12 -2.95 -18.25 -8.05
C TRP A 12 -3.94 -17.11 -8.34
N ARG A 13 -3.53 -16.13 -9.13
CA ARG A 13 -4.38 -15.00 -9.57
C ARG A 13 -5.66 -15.47 -10.27
N ALA A 14 -5.55 -16.46 -11.16
CA ALA A 14 -6.69 -16.98 -11.90
C ALA A 14 -7.71 -17.68 -10.99
N ARG A 15 -7.27 -18.42 -9.97
CA ARG A 15 -8.18 -19.15 -9.06
C ARG A 15 -8.91 -18.23 -8.08
N THR A 16 -8.25 -17.26 -7.50
CA THR A 16 -8.87 -16.35 -6.52
C THR A 16 -9.88 -15.42 -7.17
N ILE A 17 -9.59 -14.90 -8.36
CA ILE A 17 -10.52 -14.06 -9.13
C ILE A 17 -11.73 -14.88 -9.61
N VAL A 18 -11.56 -16.11 -10.02
CA VAL A 18 -12.65 -16.98 -10.49
C VAL A 18 -13.57 -17.41 -9.35
N GLN A 19 -13.05 -17.69 -8.15
CA GLN A 19 -13.88 -18.03 -6.98
C GLN A 19 -14.73 -16.83 -6.50
N LEU A 20 -14.20 -15.61 -6.57
CA LEU A 20 -14.94 -14.40 -6.22
C LEU A 20 -16.03 -14.08 -7.27
N HIS A 21 -15.80 -14.35 -8.55
CA HIS A 21 -16.80 -14.17 -9.60
C HIS A 21 -17.96 -15.17 -9.54
N SER A 22 -17.74 -16.40 -9.09
CA SER A 22 -18.80 -17.41 -9.02
C SER A 22 -19.81 -17.14 -7.89
N ALA A 23 -19.36 -16.57 -6.77
CA ALA A 23 -20.22 -16.18 -5.65
C ALA A 23 -21.17 -15.00 -5.99
N TRP A 24 -20.85 -14.23 -7.03
CA TRP A 24 -21.58 -13.01 -7.39
C TRP A 24 -22.78 -13.23 -8.32
N ARG A 25 -22.88 -14.40 -9.01
CA ARG A 25 -23.96 -14.67 -9.97
C ARG A 25 -25.31 -15.01 -9.34
N THR A 26 -25.42 -15.21 -8.04
CA THR A 26 -26.64 -15.69 -7.37
C THR A 26 -27.49 -14.60 -6.72
N SER A 27 -27.04 -13.34 -6.64
CA SER A 27 -27.81 -12.25 -6.08
C SER A 27 -28.59 -11.50 -7.18
N ARG A 28 -29.83 -11.86 -7.38
CA ARG A 28 -30.76 -11.07 -8.25
C ARG A 28 -31.13 -9.75 -7.55
N PRO A 29 -31.00 -8.57 -8.21
CA PRO A 29 -31.49 -7.32 -7.64
C PRO A 29 -33.02 -7.34 -7.55
N GLN A 30 -33.55 -7.02 -6.38
CA GLN A 30 -34.98 -6.79 -6.22
C GLN A 30 -35.37 -5.42 -6.78
N LEU A 31 -36.26 -5.41 -7.77
CA LEU A 31 -36.83 -4.21 -8.34
C LEU A 31 -37.86 -3.63 -7.36
N LYS A 32 -37.59 -2.48 -6.76
CA LYS A 32 -38.60 -1.64 -6.12
C LYS A 32 -39.29 -0.79 -7.21
N ARG A 33 -40.58 -0.97 -7.39
CA ARG A 33 -41.39 -0.12 -8.29
C ARG A 33 -41.72 1.18 -7.58
N ASP A 34 -41.45 2.30 -8.24
CA ASP A 34 -41.82 3.63 -7.77
C ASP A 34 -43.28 3.88 -8.19
N PRO A 35 -44.20 4.30 -7.28
CA PRO A 35 -45.63 4.45 -7.57
C PRO A 35 -45.95 5.65 -8.50
N LEU A 36 -44.98 6.47 -8.89
CA LEU A 36 -45.17 7.71 -9.68
C LEU A 36 -44.61 7.66 -11.10
N GLY A 37 -44.36 6.46 -11.68
CA GLY A 37 -44.07 6.35 -13.11
C GLY A 37 -42.75 6.94 -13.61
N GLY A 38 -41.81 7.29 -12.72
CA GLY A 38 -40.44 7.71 -13.08
C GLY A 38 -39.61 6.53 -13.60
N THR A 39 -38.84 6.74 -14.64
CA THR A 39 -37.86 5.75 -15.13
C THR A 39 -36.96 5.32 -13.96
N PRO A 40 -36.90 4.05 -13.57
CA PRO A 40 -36.10 3.64 -12.42
C PRO A 40 -34.62 3.85 -12.75
N THR A 41 -34.03 4.81 -12.09
CA THR A 41 -32.57 4.94 -12.08
C THR A 41 -32.04 3.80 -11.22
N ILE A 42 -31.53 2.76 -11.85
CA ILE A 42 -30.87 1.67 -11.16
C ILE A 42 -29.55 2.24 -10.63
N GLU A 43 -29.53 2.70 -9.38
CA GLU A 43 -28.28 2.86 -8.65
C GLU A 43 -27.66 1.47 -8.54
N ARG A 44 -26.73 1.15 -9.45
CA ARG A 44 -25.87 -0.03 -9.28
C ARG A 44 -25.15 0.18 -7.96
N PRO A 45 -25.25 -0.73 -6.99
CA PRO A 45 -24.37 -0.69 -5.83
C PRO A 45 -22.96 -0.65 -6.39
N ALA A 46 -22.16 0.32 -5.92
CA ALA A 46 -20.76 0.43 -6.34
C ALA A 46 -20.11 -0.95 -6.17
N ASP A 47 -19.53 -1.47 -7.24
CA ASP A 47 -18.83 -2.77 -7.21
C ASP A 47 -17.83 -2.71 -6.04
N PRO A 48 -17.93 -3.58 -5.03
CA PRO A 48 -17.04 -3.55 -3.86
C PRO A 48 -15.57 -3.71 -4.25
N MET A 49 -15.27 -4.13 -5.49
CA MET A 49 -13.94 -4.24 -6.04
C MET A 49 -13.52 -3.03 -6.89
N SER A 50 -14.32 -1.95 -6.93
CA SER A 50 -14.04 -0.79 -7.79
C SER A 50 -12.86 0.06 -7.31
N GLU A 51 -12.50 -0.01 -6.03
CA GLU A 51 -11.44 0.79 -5.43
C GLU A 51 -10.64 -0.01 -4.40
N TYR A 52 -9.36 0.34 -4.25
CA TYR A 52 -8.45 -0.29 -3.28
C TYR A 52 -7.41 0.71 -2.79
N SER A 53 -6.67 0.34 -1.76
CA SER A 53 -5.48 1.06 -1.30
C SER A 53 -4.32 0.11 -1.09
N ILE A 54 -3.09 0.64 -1.14
CA ILE A 54 -1.86 -0.12 -1.00
C ILE A 54 -1.20 0.25 0.32
N GLY A 55 -0.95 -0.73 1.18
CA GLY A 55 -0.08 -0.57 2.34
C GLY A 55 1.34 -0.98 1.99
N ILE A 56 2.30 -0.23 2.48
CA ILE A 56 3.72 -0.42 2.19
C ILE A 56 4.49 -0.63 3.49
N GLU A 57 5.24 -1.73 3.54
CA GLU A 57 6.32 -1.95 4.49
C GLU A 57 7.64 -1.79 3.76
N ASP A 58 8.31 -0.67 3.96
CA ASP A 58 9.58 -0.32 3.33
C ASP A 58 10.78 -0.86 4.11
N HIS A 59 11.75 -1.38 3.37
CA HIS A 59 13.03 -1.89 3.86
C HIS A 59 14.18 -1.36 3.01
N TYR A 60 15.43 -1.68 3.38
CA TYR A 60 16.58 -1.39 2.54
C TYR A 60 16.54 -2.24 1.27
N ALA A 61 16.53 -1.60 0.12
CA ALA A 61 16.50 -2.19 -1.22
C ALA A 61 15.24 -2.98 -1.61
N TRP A 62 14.23 -3.12 -0.77
CA TRP A 62 13.00 -3.83 -1.10
C TRP A 62 11.80 -3.32 -0.28
N ALA A 63 10.59 -3.68 -0.68
CA ALA A 63 9.38 -3.41 0.08
C ALA A 63 8.36 -4.54 -0.06
N ASN A 64 7.49 -4.72 0.96
CA ASN A 64 6.24 -5.45 0.81
C ASN A 64 5.14 -4.47 0.41
N LEU A 65 4.38 -4.83 -0.61
CA LEU A 65 3.15 -4.14 -1.01
C LEU A 65 1.96 -5.05 -0.71
N VAL A 66 0.94 -4.51 -0.05
CA VAL A 66 -0.29 -5.22 0.30
C VAL A 66 -1.48 -4.40 -0.17
N SER A 67 -2.26 -4.91 -1.11
CA SER A 67 -3.43 -4.23 -1.67
C SER A 67 -4.72 -4.74 -1.04
N VAL A 68 -5.53 -3.82 -0.51
CA VAL A 68 -6.76 -4.15 0.21
C VAL A 68 -7.94 -3.33 -0.32
N THR A 69 -9.08 -3.98 -0.47
CA THR A 69 -10.40 -3.34 -0.60
C THR A 69 -11.30 -3.77 0.55
N THR A 70 -12.50 -3.21 0.63
CA THR A 70 -13.48 -3.56 1.64
C THR A 70 -14.84 -3.87 1.00
N SER A 71 -15.51 -4.89 1.51
CA SER A 71 -16.87 -5.24 1.13
C SER A 71 -17.73 -5.38 2.38
N GLY A 72 -18.57 -4.38 2.64
CA GLY A 72 -19.32 -4.32 3.89
C GLY A 72 -18.40 -4.34 5.12
N PRO A 73 -18.58 -5.27 6.07
CA PRO A 73 -17.74 -5.38 7.26
C PRO A 73 -16.39 -6.08 7.02
N ASN A 74 -16.18 -6.67 5.85
CA ASN A 74 -15.03 -7.51 5.57
C ASN A 74 -13.94 -6.75 4.79
N GLU A 75 -12.71 -7.03 5.13
CA GLU A 75 -11.52 -6.67 4.37
C GLU A 75 -11.22 -7.78 3.36
N ILE A 76 -10.87 -7.40 2.14
CA ILE A 76 -10.51 -8.31 1.07
C ILE A 76 -9.09 -7.99 0.63
N LEU A 77 -8.20 -8.95 0.75
CA LEU A 77 -6.85 -8.85 0.25
C LEU A 77 -6.86 -9.13 -1.27
N LEU A 78 -6.43 -8.16 -2.07
CA LEU A 78 -6.36 -8.29 -3.52
C LEU A 78 -5.01 -8.77 -4.02
N ASP A 79 -3.94 -8.28 -3.38
CA ASP A 79 -2.57 -8.64 -3.76
C ASP A 79 -1.62 -8.51 -2.58
N LYS A 80 -0.61 -9.36 -2.58
CA LYS A 80 0.52 -9.33 -1.66
C LYS A 80 1.78 -9.66 -2.45
N ARG A 81 2.75 -8.75 -2.47
CA ARG A 81 4.02 -8.97 -3.15
C ARG A 81 5.20 -8.31 -2.47
N ARG A 82 6.36 -8.91 -2.60
CA ARG A 82 7.65 -8.27 -2.37
C ARG A 82 8.14 -7.67 -3.68
N VAL A 83 8.67 -6.46 -3.62
CA VAL A 83 9.27 -5.76 -4.76
C VAL A 83 10.70 -5.37 -4.43
N GLU A 84 11.60 -5.58 -5.38
CA GLU A 84 12.97 -5.11 -5.25
C GLU A 84 13.07 -3.66 -5.72
N LEU A 85 13.67 -2.81 -4.88
CA LEU A 85 13.80 -1.37 -5.10
C LEU A 85 15.19 -0.96 -5.57
N LEU A 86 16.09 -1.92 -5.81
CA LEU A 86 17.46 -1.66 -6.19
C LEU A 86 17.93 -2.65 -7.26
N ASP A 87 18.80 -2.19 -8.15
CA ASP A 87 19.49 -3.04 -9.09
C ASP A 87 20.55 -3.89 -8.37
N GLN A 88 20.68 -5.17 -8.73
CA GLN A 88 21.48 -6.17 -7.99
C GLN A 88 22.96 -5.82 -7.85
N GLN A 89 23.51 -5.01 -8.77
CA GLN A 89 24.91 -4.59 -8.73
C GLN A 89 25.18 -3.40 -7.80
N LEU A 90 24.13 -2.79 -7.23
CA LEU A 90 24.25 -1.66 -6.32
C LEU A 90 24.12 -2.11 -4.86
N MET A 91 24.82 -1.41 -3.97
CA MET A 91 24.74 -1.68 -2.54
C MET A 91 23.51 -1.02 -1.90
N ALA A 92 22.90 -1.73 -0.95
CA ALA A 92 21.66 -1.29 -0.31
C ALA A 92 21.84 -0.11 0.67
N SER A 93 23.04 0.05 1.22
CA SER A 93 23.37 1.05 2.24
C SER A 93 24.49 1.97 1.78
N PRO A 94 24.21 2.90 0.83
CA PRO A 94 25.26 3.69 0.19
C PRO A 94 25.83 4.80 1.07
N TYR A 95 25.33 5.04 2.26
CA TYR A 95 25.91 5.98 3.22
C TYR A 95 26.83 5.32 4.25
N HIS A 96 26.88 3.98 4.28
CA HIS A 96 27.71 3.20 5.20
C HIS A 96 28.88 2.50 4.48
N HIS A 97 29.74 1.84 5.28
CA HIS A 97 30.81 0.95 4.82
C HIS A 97 31.76 1.61 3.82
N GLU A 98 31.76 1.13 2.57
CA GLU A 98 32.75 1.53 1.58
C GLU A 98 32.73 3.03 1.26
N THR A 99 31.56 3.68 1.33
CA THR A 99 31.48 5.12 1.04
C THR A 99 32.21 6.00 2.07
N LEU A 100 32.38 5.53 3.30
CA LEU A 100 33.19 6.24 4.31
C LEU A 100 34.69 6.23 3.99
N GLN A 101 35.14 5.25 3.19
CA GLN A 101 36.51 5.10 2.79
C GLN A 101 36.79 5.63 1.36
N MET A 102 35.74 6.01 0.64
CA MET A 102 35.84 6.57 -0.71
C MET A 102 36.16 8.07 -0.69
N PRO A 103 36.80 8.60 -1.73
CA PRO A 103 36.76 10.03 -2.00
C PRO A 103 35.29 10.51 -2.09
N LEU A 104 35.01 11.70 -1.55
CA LEU A 104 33.65 12.24 -1.45
C LEU A 104 32.88 12.20 -2.79
N SER A 105 33.59 12.52 -3.90
CA SER A 105 33.01 12.47 -5.25
C SER A 105 32.54 11.07 -5.65
N GLY A 106 33.26 10.03 -5.25
CA GLY A 106 32.91 8.62 -5.44
C GLY A 106 31.65 8.24 -4.64
N ALA A 107 31.61 8.62 -3.36
CA ALA A 107 30.46 8.41 -2.49
C ALA A 107 29.19 9.11 -3.04
N GLU A 108 29.31 10.36 -3.50
CA GLU A 108 28.21 11.09 -4.11
C GLU A 108 27.69 10.44 -5.39
N LYS A 109 28.60 9.93 -6.24
CA LYS A 109 28.24 9.19 -7.46
C LYS A 109 27.45 7.92 -7.12
N LEU A 110 27.91 7.15 -6.13
CA LEU A 110 27.24 5.92 -5.70
C LEU A 110 25.86 6.21 -5.10
N VAL A 111 25.75 7.16 -4.16
CA VAL A 111 24.47 7.57 -3.59
C VAL A 111 23.48 8.01 -4.66
N ARG A 112 23.95 8.76 -5.67
CA ARG A 112 23.11 9.19 -6.81
C ARG A 112 22.64 8.00 -7.64
N ALA A 113 23.50 7.03 -7.92
CA ALA A 113 23.13 5.82 -8.66
C ALA A 113 22.08 5.00 -7.91
N VAL A 114 22.24 4.82 -6.59
CA VAL A 114 21.26 4.12 -5.75
C VAL A 114 19.92 4.85 -5.75
N LYS A 115 19.89 6.17 -5.54
CA LYS A 115 18.66 6.98 -5.60
C LYS A 115 17.94 6.85 -6.96
N THR A 116 18.69 6.90 -8.05
CA THR A 116 18.15 6.77 -9.41
C THR A 116 17.53 5.39 -9.63
N SER A 117 18.23 4.33 -9.24
CA SER A 117 17.72 2.96 -9.31
C SER A 117 16.46 2.78 -8.45
N ALA A 118 16.49 3.23 -7.20
CA ALA A 118 15.36 3.13 -6.27
C ALA A 118 14.11 3.84 -6.83
N ASN A 119 14.24 5.06 -7.33
CA ASN A 119 13.14 5.82 -7.94
C ASN A 119 12.54 5.10 -9.15
N LYS A 120 13.39 4.60 -10.06
CA LYS A 120 12.95 3.85 -11.25
C LYS A 120 12.19 2.59 -10.86
N ARG A 121 12.74 1.82 -9.92
CA ARG A 121 12.17 0.55 -9.48
C ARG A 121 10.88 0.73 -8.69
N ALA A 122 10.81 1.70 -7.78
CA ALA A 122 9.60 2.02 -7.04
C ALA A 122 8.45 2.43 -7.98
N LYS A 123 8.73 3.31 -8.96
CA LYS A 123 7.74 3.71 -9.97
C LYS A 123 7.26 2.52 -10.80
N SER A 124 8.18 1.68 -11.27
CA SER A 124 7.84 0.47 -12.04
C SER A 124 6.97 -0.49 -11.23
N ALA A 125 7.33 -0.75 -9.97
CA ALA A 125 6.59 -1.65 -9.09
C ALA A 125 5.16 -1.18 -8.84
N LEU A 126 4.97 0.09 -8.47
CA LEU A 126 3.63 0.66 -8.24
C LEU A 126 2.81 0.71 -9.53
N SER A 127 3.41 1.14 -10.66
CA SER A 127 2.71 1.18 -11.96
C SER A 127 2.27 -0.21 -12.42
N SER A 128 3.10 -1.23 -12.23
CA SER A 128 2.74 -2.62 -12.57
C SER A 128 1.57 -3.12 -11.73
N LEU A 129 1.63 -2.92 -10.40
CA LEU A 129 0.57 -3.31 -9.48
C LEU A 129 -0.76 -2.64 -9.85
N ILE A 130 -0.75 -1.33 -10.10
CA ILE A 130 -1.96 -0.57 -10.49
C ILE A 130 -2.54 -1.09 -11.79
N ARG A 131 -1.72 -1.32 -12.80
CA ARG A 131 -2.16 -1.87 -14.10
C ARG A 131 -2.75 -3.27 -13.96
N GLU A 132 -2.16 -4.10 -13.10
CA GLU A 132 -2.62 -5.48 -12.89
C GLU A 132 -3.93 -5.58 -12.12
N LEU A 133 -4.22 -4.59 -11.28
CA LEU A 133 -5.48 -4.50 -10.54
C LEU A 133 -6.57 -3.70 -11.28
N ALA A 134 -6.28 -3.18 -12.49
CA ALA A 134 -7.31 -2.54 -13.31
C ALA A 134 -8.47 -3.51 -13.62
N PRO A 135 -9.71 -3.05 -13.70
CA PRO A 135 -10.16 -1.67 -13.73
C PRO A 135 -10.34 -0.99 -12.37
N ALA A 136 -10.03 -1.66 -11.25
CA ALA A 136 -10.15 -1.08 -9.92
C ALA A 136 -9.21 0.12 -9.74
N LYS A 137 -9.67 1.17 -9.05
CA LYS A 137 -8.91 2.41 -8.85
C LYS A 137 -8.15 2.39 -7.53
N CYS A 138 -6.86 2.69 -7.59
CA CYS A 138 -6.07 2.90 -6.40
C CYS A 138 -6.41 4.25 -5.76
N ARG A 139 -6.89 4.24 -4.51
CA ARG A 139 -7.18 5.46 -3.73
C ARG A 139 -5.94 6.15 -3.17
N GLY A 140 -4.87 5.41 -2.97
CA GLY A 140 -3.60 5.89 -2.44
C GLY A 140 -2.76 4.80 -1.80
N ILE A 141 -1.61 5.21 -1.31
CA ILE A 141 -0.70 4.35 -0.56
C ILE A 141 -0.67 4.76 0.92
N ALA A 142 -0.47 3.79 1.80
CA ALA A 142 -0.12 4.02 3.20
C ALA A 142 1.30 3.53 3.45
N ILE A 143 2.13 4.36 4.06
CA ILE A 143 3.52 4.07 4.39
C ILE A 143 3.85 4.64 5.78
N ARG A 144 4.81 4.06 6.49
CA ARG A 144 5.25 4.59 7.78
C ARG A 144 5.66 6.06 7.65
N VAL A 145 5.57 6.80 8.76
CA VAL A 145 6.26 8.10 8.86
C VAL A 145 7.74 7.92 8.61
N PRO A 146 8.39 8.84 7.89
CA PRO A 146 9.82 8.71 7.60
C PRO A 146 10.65 8.80 8.90
N PRO A 147 11.77 8.06 8.99
CA PRO A 147 12.64 8.06 10.16
C PRO A 147 13.36 9.40 10.37
N LEU A 148 13.34 10.27 9.39
CA LEU A 148 13.88 11.64 9.40
C LEU A 148 12.93 12.57 8.66
N PRO A 149 12.80 13.84 9.09
CA PRO A 149 12.00 14.83 8.37
C PRO A 149 12.57 15.12 6.97
N ALA A 150 13.89 15.17 6.83
CA ALA A 150 14.59 15.35 5.57
C ALA A 150 16.03 14.83 5.66
N LEU A 151 16.59 14.43 4.51
CA LEU A 151 18.04 14.16 4.42
C LEU A 151 18.80 15.48 4.25
N PRO A 152 20.01 15.59 4.86
CA PRO A 152 20.92 16.68 4.54
C PRO A 152 21.24 16.75 3.05
N ALA A 153 21.50 17.96 2.56
CA ALA A 153 21.68 18.21 1.13
C ALA A 153 22.90 17.53 0.52
N THR A 154 23.93 17.24 1.33
CA THR A 154 25.19 16.64 0.85
C THR A 154 25.55 15.36 1.59
N VAL A 155 26.25 14.47 0.90
CA VAL A 155 26.77 13.21 1.47
C VAL A 155 27.70 13.51 2.65
N ALA A 156 28.57 14.52 2.54
CA ALA A 156 29.46 14.93 3.62
C ALA A 156 28.71 15.29 4.92
N LYS A 157 27.58 15.99 4.83
CA LYS A 157 26.74 16.31 6.00
C LYS A 157 26.06 15.07 6.59
N VAL A 158 25.73 14.06 5.78
CA VAL A 158 25.21 12.78 6.27
C VAL A 158 26.30 12.03 7.01
N HIS A 159 27.49 11.92 6.43
CA HIS A 159 28.65 11.23 7.03
C HIS A 159 29.14 11.88 8.32
N ALA A 160 28.99 13.20 8.47
CA ALA A 160 29.37 13.93 9.68
C ALA A 160 28.49 13.61 10.90
N ASN A 161 27.39 12.87 10.75
CA ASN A 161 26.46 12.56 11.84
C ASN A 161 25.99 11.11 11.78
N THR A 162 26.54 10.27 12.65
CA THR A 162 26.22 8.83 12.70
C THR A 162 24.74 8.53 12.91
N TRP A 163 24.03 9.35 13.69
CA TRP A 163 22.60 9.18 13.91
C TRP A 163 21.78 9.40 12.63
N ILE A 164 22.17 10.42 11.84
CA ILE A 164 21.58 10.68 10.51
C ILE A 164 21.95 9.56 9.55
N MET A 165 23.23 9.19 9.49
CA MET A 165 23.75 8.16 8.60
C MET A 165 23.01 6.84 8.75
N ASN A 166 22.77 6.39 9.99
CA ASN A 166 22.02 5.16 10.30
C ASN A 166 20.56 5.16 9.80
N ARG A 167 20.03 6.31 9.47
CA ARG A 167 18.65 6.47 8.97
C ARG A 167 18.59 6.84 7.49
N ALA A 168 19.68 7.36 6.96
CA ALA A 168 19.74 7.92 5.62
C ALA A 168 19.51 6.88 4.53
N ASP A 169 20.01 5.66 4.71
CA ASP A 169 19.83 4.58 3.75
C ASP A 169 18.35 4.20 3.62
N GLY A 170 17.65 4.05 4.73
CA GLY A 170 16.20 3.80 4.71
C GLY A 170 15.40 4.93 4.06
N MET A 171 15.83 6.18 4.28
CA MET A 171 15.18 7.35 3.66
C MET A 171 15.23 7.34 2.14
N ILE A 172 16.25 6.75 1.51
CA ILE A 172 16.34 6.64 0.04
C ILE A 172 15.13 5.87 -0.49
N TYR A 173 14.86 4.71 0.08
CA TYR A 173 13.77 3.83 -0.39
C TYR A 173 12.40 4.36 -0.01
N HIS A 174 12.28 4.94 1.19
CA HIS A 174 11.07 5.63 1.62
C HIS A 174 10.72 6.79 0.66
N GLN A 175 11.68 7.64 0.34
CA GLN A 175 11.50 8.75 -0.61
C GLN A 175 11.18 8.27 -2.02
N ALA A 176 11.82 7.19 -2.48
CA ALA A 176 11.55 6.62 -3.79
C ALA A 176 10.09 6.14 -3.93
N LEU A 177 9.54 5.48 -2.89
CA LEU A 177 8.15 5.01 -2.88
C LEU A 177 7.15 6.17 -2.83
N THR A 178 7.40 7.18 -1.99
CA THR A 178 6.51 8.34 -1.87
C THR A 178 6.57 9.23 -3.11
N GLN A 179 7.75 9.40 -3.72
CA GLN A 179 7.92 10.12 -4.98
C GLN A 179 7.25 9.38 -6.15
N ALA A 180 7.36 8.06 -6.20
CA ALA A 180 6.66 7.24 -7.19
C ALA A 180 5.14 7.37 -7.06
N ALA A 181 4.61 7.38 -5.84
CA ALA A 181 3.20 7.63 -5.59
C ALA A 181 2.76 9.01 -6.09
N ALA A 182 3.53 10.06 -5.80
CA ALA A 182 3.25 11.41 -6.28
C ALA A 182 3.24 11.49 -7.82
N GLN A 183 4.21 10.84 -8.50
CA GLN A 183 4.26 10.78 -9.96
C GLN A 183 3.08 10.01 -10.60
N LEU A 184 2.44 9.13 -9.83
CA LEU A 184 1.26 8.37 -10.25
C LEU A 184 -0.05 9.03 -9.77
N ASN A 185 0.02 10.26 -9.24
CA ASN A 185 -1.11 11.01 -8.68
C ASN A 185 -1.84 10.24 -7.55
N LEU A 186 -1.13 9.42 -6.78
CA LEU A 186 -1.67 8.72 -5.63
C LEU A 186 -1.52 9.57 -4.37
N ARG A 187 -2.54 9.56 -3.52
CA ARG A 187 -2.45 10.12 -2.17
C ARG A 187 -1.51 9.29 -1.32
N VAL A 188 -0.72 9.95 -0.47
CA VAL A 188 0.15 9.28 0.52
C VAL A 188 -0.44 9.51 1.91
N PHE A 189 -0.66 8.41 2.63
CA PHE A 189 -1.12 8.40 4.01
C PHE A 189 0.03 7.91 4.89
N TYR A 190 0.42 8.73 5.84
CA TYR A 190 1.47 8.35 6.79
C TYR A 190 0.86 7.77 8.06
N PHE A 191 1.50 6.75 8.62
CA PHE A 191 1.11 6.13 9.88
C PHE A 191 2.31 5.78 10.75
N GLU A 192 2.09 5.78 12.07
CA GLU A 192 3.03 5.22 13.03
C GLU A 192 2.80 3.71 13.16
N GLN A 193 3.89 2.95 13.13
CA GLN A 193 3.82 1.48 13.11
C GLN A 193 3.07 0.91 14.32
N ASP A 194 3.20 1.54 15.48
CA ASP A 194 2.63 1.06 16.74
C ASP A 194 1.14 1.38 16.89
N THR A 195 0.61 2.33 16.13
CA THR A 195 -0.78 2.79 16.24
C THR A 195 -1.64 2.46 15.03
N VAL A 196 -1.06 2.02 13.92
CA VAL A 196 -1.80 1.81 12.66
C VAL A 196 -2.90 0.77 12.77
N LEU A 197 -2.69 -0.26 13.61
CA LEU A 197 -3.70 -1.32 13.81
C LEU A 197 -4.94 -0.77 14.52
N GLU A 198 -4.75 0.07 15.55
CA GLU A 198 -5.82 0.74 16.26
C GLU A 198 -6.55 1.72 15.34
N LEU A 199 -5.82 2.53 14.56
CA LEU A 199 -6.41 3.46 13.60
C LEU A 199 -7.25 2.75 12.55
N ALA A 200 -6.76 1.65 11.99
CA ALA A 200 -7.49 0.82 11.02
C ALA A 200 -8.73 0.18 11.66
N ALA A 201 -8.60 -0.36 12.87
CA ALA A 201 -9.72 -0.97 13.60
C ALA A 201 -10.80 0.07 13.92
N GLN A 202 -10.43 1.24 14.42
CA GLN A 202 -11.34 2.34 14.69
C GLN A 202 -12.08 2.77 13.41
N ALA A 203 -11.36 2.93 12.30
CA ALA A 203 -11.94 3.27 11.01
C ALA A 203 -12.95 2.23 10.52
N ARG A 204 -12.77 0.96 10.90
CA ARG A 204 -13.65 -0.16 10.58
C ARG A 204 -14.69 -0.47 11.66
N ARG A 205 -14.76 0.30 12.75
CA ARG A 205 -15.62 0.07 13.93
C ARG A 205 -15.44 -1.33 14.54
N LYS A 206 -14.18 -1.77 14.59
CA LYS A 206 -13.74 -3.05 15.20
C LYS A 206 -12.84 -2.77 16.39
N THR A 207 -12.60 -3.78 17.22
CA THR A 207 -11.50 -3.72 18.17
C THR A 207 -10.17 -4.02 17.46
N ALA A 208 -9.06 -3.48 17.97
CA ALA A 208 -7.73 -3.80 17.42
C ALA A 208 -7.46 -5.31 17.44
N ARG A 209 -7.89 -6.00 18.51
CA ARG A 209 -7.75 -7.45 18.67
C ARG A 209 -8.51 -8.24 17.59
N ASP A 210 -9.73 -7.83 17.25
CA ASP A 210 -10.53 -8.52 16.24
C ASP A 210 -9.95 -8.28 14.84
N LEU A 211 -9.55 -7.05 14.53
CA LEU A 211 -8.88 -6.76 13.27
C LEU A 211 -7.56 -7.55 13.17
N GLU A 212 -6.73 -7.55 14.20
CA GLU A 212 -5.47 -8.30 14.21
C GLU A 212 -5.69 -9.79 13.96
N ARG A 213 -6.70 -10.40 14.63
CA ARG A 213 -7.07 -11.79 14.43
C ARG A 213 -7.47 -12.06 12.98
N GLN A 214 -8.28 -11.18 12.40
CA GLN A 214 -8.69 -11.28 11.00
C GLN A 214 -7.50 -11.14 10.04
N LEU A 215 -6.61 -10.18 10.26
CA LEU A 215 -5.42 -10.01 9.43
C LEU A 215 -4.45 -11.19 9.55
N LYS A 216 -4.29 -11.75 10.74
CA LYS A 216 -3.49 -12.98 10.95
C LYS A 216 -4.12 -14.18 10.21
N ALA A 217 -5.44 -14.27 10.16
CA ALA A 217 -6.14 -15.34 9.44
C ALA A 217 -5.87 -15.31 7.92
N PHE A 218 -5.57 -14.17 7.32
CA PHE A 218 -5.10 -14.15 5.92
C PHE A 218 -3.85 -15.03 5.71
N GLY A 219 -2.97 -15.13 6.72
CA GLY A 219 -1.77 -15.94 6.64
C GLY A 219 -2.03 -17.45 6.52
N THR A 220 -3.20 -17.94 6.92
CA THR A 220 -3.58 -19.36 6.79
C THR A 220 -4.04 -19.73 5.38
N THR A 221 -4.46 -18.74 4.59
CA THR A 221 -4.97 -18.94 3.22
C THR A 221 -4.01 -18.46 2.14
N LEU A 222 -2.94 -17.77 2.53
CA LEU A 222 -1.94 -17.18 1.64
C LEU A 222 -0.66 -18.03 1.60
N GLU A 223 0.04 -17.96 0.48
CA GLU A 223 1.40 -18.48 0.44
C GLU A 223 2.31 -17.74 1.43
N PRO A 224 3.18 -18.45 2.17
CA PRO A 224 4.17 -17.83 3.04
C PRO A 224 5.13 -16.92 2.26
N PRO A 225 5.74 -15.91 2.93
CA PRO A 225 5.55 -15.54 4.31
C PRO A 225 4.35 -14.59 4.52
N TRP A 226 3.68 -14.70 5.68
CA TRP A 226 2.77 -13.68 6.21
C TRP A 226 3.25 -13.31 7.60
N ARG A 227 4.00 -12.24 7.72
CA ARG A 227 4.71 -11.83 8.94
C ARG A 227 4.15 -10.51 9.48
N LYS A 228 4.61 -10.10 10.66
CA LYS A 228 4.19 -8.86 11.35
C LYS A 228 4.21 -7.64 10.41
N GLY A 229 5.24 -7.48 9.58
CA GLY A 229 5.35 -6.35 8.67
C GLY A 229 4.25 -6.30 7.61
N GLN A 230 3.86 -7.45 7.05
CA GLN A 230 2.75 -7.51 6.10
C GLN A 230 1.40 -7.26 6.79
N VAL A 231 1.23 -7.65 8.05
CA VAL A 231 0.05 -7.32 8.86
C VAL A 231 -0.02 -5.80 9.07
N VAL A 232 1.10 -5.15 9.39
CA VAL A 232 1.20 -3.69 9.52
C VAL A 232 0.91 -3.00 8.19
N ALA A 233 1.48 -3.46 7.08
CA ALA A 233 1.18 -2.93 5.75
C ALA A 233 -0.31 -3.07 5.40
N CYS A 234 -0.91 -4.23 5.72
CA CYS A 234 -2.34 -4.47 5.52
C CYS A 234 -3.21 -3.51 6.34
N ALA A 235 -2.89 -3.30 7.61
CA ALA A 235 -3.57 -2.31 8.46
C ALA A 235 -3.44 -0.89 7.88
N GLY A 236 -2.25 -0.52 7.38
CA GLY A 236 -2.03 0.73 6.67
C GLY A 236 -2.91 0.88 5.42
N ALA A 237 -3.04 -0.18 4.62
CA ALA A 237 -3.93 -0.18 3.45
C ALA A 237 -5.39 0.05 3.84
N ILE A 238 -5.87 -0.61 4.89
CA ILE A 238 -7.23 -0.44 5.42
C ILE A 238 -7.44 0.99 5.90
N PHE A 239 -6.49 1.53 6.68
CA PHE A 239 -6.53 2.92 7.15
C PHE A 239 -6.62 3.90 5.98
N ALA A 240 -5.76 3.78 4.96
CA ALA A 240 -5.80 4.63 3.78
C ALA A 240 -7.11 4.48 3.00
N HIS A 241 -7.61 3.25 2.85
CA HIS A 241 -8.83 2.97 2.11
C HIS A 241 -10.05 3.68 2.69
N VAL A 242 -10.20 3.65 4.01
CA VAL A 242 -11.30 4.28 4.72
C VAL A 242 -11.12 5.80 4.79
N SER A 243 -9.89 6.28 5.06
CA SER A 243 -9.58 7.71 5.16
C SER A 243 -9.70 8.45 3.81
N ALA A 244 -9.54 7.74 2.70
CA ALA A 244 -9.70 8.30 1.37
C ALA A 244 -11.16 8.44 0.92
N ALA A 245 -12.12 7.81 1.63
CA ALA A 245 -13.53 7.93 1.31
C ALA A 245 -14.00 9.40 1.46
N PRO A 246 -14.79 9.94 0.54
CA PRO A 246 -15.40 11.24 0.73
C PRO A 246 -16.23 11.22 2.00
N LEU A 247 -16.07 12.25 2.86
CA LEU A 247 -16.91 12.42 4.03
C LEU A 247 -18.36 12.48 3.56
N LYS A 248 -19.17 11.50 3.95
CA LYS A 248 -20.63 11.56 3.68
C LYS A 248 -21.15 12.86 4.27
N PRO A 249 -21.83 13.72 3.51
CA PRO A 249 -22.41 14.95 4.06
C PRO A 249 -23.28 14.57 5.26
N LYS A 250 -23.05 15.23 6.41
CA LYS A 250 -23.92 15.05 7.58
C LYS A 250 -25.35 15.35 7.14
N LYS A 251 -26.25 14.38 7.25
CA LYS A 251 -27.67 14.63 7.04
C LYS A 251 -28.08 15.82 7.93
N PRO A 252 -28.74 16.85 7.38
CA PRO A 252 -29.21 17.96 8.20
C PRO A 252 -30.09 17.41 9.32
N ARG A 253 -29.84 17.85 10.56
CA ARG A 253 -30.71 17.52 11.69
C ARG A 253 -32.13 17.95 11.32
N PRO A 254 -33.14 17.08 11.49
CA PRO A 254 -34.51 17.50 11.29
C PRO A 254 -34.77 18.69 12.21
N LYS A 255 -35.20 19.82 11.63
CA LYS A 255 -35.64 20.99 12.42
C LYS A 255 -36.80 20.49 13.27
N GLY A 256 -36.64 20.52 14.59
CA GLY A 256 -37.71 20.23 15.52
C GLY A 256 -38.92 21.10 15.17
N ARG A 257 -40.07 20.45 15.02
CA ARG A 257 -41.34 21.18 14.94
C ARG A 257 -41.53 21.86 16.28
N ALA A 258 -41.64 23.20 16.24
CA ALA A 258 -42.18 23.98 17.33
C ALA A 258 -43.69 23.76 17.44
#